data_fd4b246f4eb12d825ce24573765a4955
#
_entry.id   fd4b246f4eb12d825ce24573765a4955
#
_cell.length_a   1.000
_cell.length_b   1.000
_cell.length_c   1.000
_cell.angle_alpha   90.00
_cell.angle_beta   90.00
_cell.angle_gamma   90.00
#
_symmetry.space_group_name_H-M   'P 1'
#
loop_
_entity.id
_entity.type
_entity.pdbx_description
1 polymer ?
#
loop_
_entity_poly.entity_id
_entity_poly.type
_entity_poly.pdbx_seq_one_letter_code
_entity_poly.pdbx_strand_id
1 'polypeptide(L)'
;MTKYVVLGIGNTLLTDEGVGVHVIDLLEKTYALPPEVEIIDGGTCGMEMLEQLEDLDGLIVVDCVRHGQPPATPVLLKGDAVPVFFRTKLSPHQVSLSDVLASLEFTNRAPKSTAIIGIQPLSMSLGMELTPEVAARVPELLAMTLTELQALGITAEARH
;
A
#
# COMPACT_ATOMS: atom_id res chain seq x y z
N MET A 1 20.62 4.40 -9.84
CA MET A 1 19.44 5.26 -9.94
C MET A 1 18.46 4.92 -8.83
N THR A 2 18.08 5.91 -8.05
CA THR A 2 17.18 5.70 -6.90
C THR A 2 15.74 5.53 -7.39
N LYS A 3 15.03 4.54 -6.88
CA LYS A 3 13.67 4.24 -7.32
C LYS A 3 12.79 3.84 -6.15
N TYR A 4 11.63 4.50 -6.05
CA TYR A 4 10.64 4.24 -5.02
C TYR A 4 9.27 4.00 -5.66
N VAL A 5 8.46 3.16 -5.03
CA VAL A 5 7.08 2.90 -5.48
C VAL A 5 6.12 3.06 -4.30
N VAL A 6 5.02 3.76 -4.54
CA VAL A 6 3.84 3.75 -3.67
C VAL A 6 2.78 2.91 -4.38
N LEU A 7 2.46 1.77 -3.81
CA LEU A 7 1.58 0.77 -4.41
C LEU A 7 0.25 0.72 -3.66
N GLY A 8 -0.83 1.05 -4.34
CA GLY A 8 -2.18 0.88 -3.81
C GLY A 8 -2.77 -0.43 -4.30
N ILE A 9 -3.23 -1.26 -3.37
CA ILE A 9 -3.78 -2.58 -3.67
C ILE A 9 -5.21 -2.66 -3.18
N GLY A 10 -6.03 -3.42 -3.89
CA GLY A 10 -7.36 -3.76 -3.46
C GLY A 10 -8.37 -3.70 -4.59
N ASN A 11 -9.53 -4.30 -4.36
CA ASN A 11 -10.62 -4.33 -5.32
C ASN A 11 -11.62 -3.22 -4.99
N THR A 12 -11.68 -2.20 -5.86
CA THR A 12 -12.58 -1.06 -5.66
C THR A 12 -14.07 -1.40 -5.81
N LEU A 13 -14.39 -2.62 -6.21
CA LEU A 13 -15.77 -3.09 -6.27
C LEU A 13 -16.25 -3.73 -4.96
N LEU A 14 -15.38 -3.86 -3.96
CA LEU A 14 -15.65 -4.52 -2.69
C LEU A 14 -15.50 -3.55 -1.49
N THR A 15 -16.12 -2.39 -1.57
CA THR A 15 -16.22 -1.41 -0.48
C THR A 15 -14.83 -1.06 0.09
N ASP A 16 -14.57 -1.40 1.36
CA ASP A 16 -13.32 -1.02 2.05
C ASP A 16 -12.07 -1.73 1.50
N GLU A 17 -12.24 -2.84 0.78
CA GLU A 17 -11.10 -3.51 0.16
C GLU A 17 -10.39 -2.63 -0.87
N GLY A 18 -11.08 -1.63 -1.40
CA GLY A 18 -10.51 -0.69 -2.36
C GLY A 18 -9.77 0.50 -1.74
N VAL A 19 -9.62 0.54 -0.42
CA VAL A 19 -9.07 1.72 0.26
C VAL A 19 -7.67 2.10 -0.21
N GLY A 20 -6.80 1.14 -0.49
CA GLY A 20 -5.46 1.42 -0.98
C GLY A 20 -5.46 2.22 -2.27
N VAL A 21 -6.34 1.84 -3.20
CA VAL A 21 -6.48 2.54 -4.48
C VAL A 21 -7.04 3.95 -4.27
N HIS A 22 -8.00 4.11 -3.36
CA HIS A 22 -8.55 5.44 -3.03
C HIS A 22 -7.48 6.37 -2.45
N VAL A 23 -6.60 5.85 -1.58
CA VAL A 23 -5.54 6.66 -0.96
C VAL A 23 -4.52 7.11 -2.00
N ILE A 24 -4.05 6.22 -2.86
CA ILE A 24 -3.06 6.62 -3.87
C ILE A 24 -3.63 7.56 -4.91
N ASP A 25 -4.91 7.42 -5.23
CA ASP A 25 -5.59 8.35 -6.13
C ASP A 25 -5.62 9.75 -5.53
N LEU A 26 -5.95 9.85 -4.24
CA LEU A 26 -5.93 11.13 -3.52
C LEU A 26 -4.51 11.71 -3.44
N LEU A 27 -3.51 10.86 -3.20
CA LEU A 27 -2.11 11.28 -3.18
C LEU A 27 -1.71 11.91 -4.52
N GLU A 28 -2.02 11.23 -5.61
CA GLU A 28 -1.68 11.71 -6.95
C GLU A 28 -2.37 13.03 -7.29
N LYS A 29 -3.63 13.19 -6.90
CA LYS A 29 -4.40 14.41 -7.15
C LYS A 29 -3.96 15.59 -6.30
N THR A 30 -3.45 15.32 -5.10
CA THR A 30 -3.20 16.35 -4.09
C THR A 30 -1.73 16.78 -4.04
N TYR A 31 -0.81 15.89 -4.38
CA TYR A 31 0.63 16.14 -4.26
C TYR A 31 1.38 15.81 -5.54
N ALA A 32 2.43 16.59 -5.79
CA ALA A 32 3.41 16.30 -6.83
C ALA A 32 4.60 15.59 -6.18
N LEU A 33 5.01 14.48 -6.75
CA LEU A 33 6.14 13.68 -6.27
C LEU A 33 7.30 13.79 -7.26
N PRO A 34 8.56 13.67 -6.76
CA PRO A 34 9.71 13.71 -7.67
C PRO A 34 9.74 12.50 -8.60
N PRO A 35 10.51 12.59 -9.72
CA PRO A 35 10.48 11.56 -10.77
C PRO A 35 10.93 10.17 -10.31
N GLU A 36 11.71 10.06 -9.23
CA GLU A 36 12.15 8.77 -8.69
C GLU A 36 11.04 8.00 -7.98
N VAL A 37 9.88 8.61 -7.74
CA VAL A 37 8.74 7.97 -7.11
C VAL A 37 7.67 7.67 -8.15
N GLU A 38 7.27 6.41 -8.24
CA GLU A 38 6.17 5.99 -9.10
C GLU A 38 4.98 5.57 -8.23
N ILE A 39 3.79 6.05 -8.60
CA ILE A 39 2.54 5.62 -7.96
C ILE A 39 1.92 4.56 -8.85
N ILE A 40 1.66 3.38 -8.29
CA ILE A 40 1.10 2.26 -9.03
C ILE A 40 -0.23 1.84 -8.42
N ASP A 41 -1.27 1.78 -9.26
CA ASP A 41 -2.53 1.13 -8.91
C ASP A 41 -2.35 -0.36 -9.23
N GLY A 42 -2.15 -1.16 -8.20
CA GLY A 42 -1.94 -2.59 -8.35
C GLY A 42 -3.22 -3.40 -8.47
N GLY A 43 -4.37 -2.78 -8.17
CA GLY A 43 -5.64 -3.51 -8.17
C GLY A 43 -5.54 -4.76 -7.32
N THR A 44 -5.78 -5.92 -7.92
CA THR A 44 -5.57 -7.24 -7.31
C THR A 44 -4.21 -7.77 -7.77
N CYS A 45 -3.14 -7.28 -7.15
CA CYS A 45 -1.74 -7.54 -7.51
C CYS A 45 -1.45 -9.02 -7.82
N GLY A 46 -0.64 -9.27 -8.85
CA GLY A 46 -0.20 -10.59 -9.26
C GLY A 46 1.26 -10.60 -9.67
N MET A 47 1.74 -11.76 -10.13
CA MET A 47 3.15 -11.96 -10.51
C MET A 47 3.59 -11.05 -11.67
N GLU A 48 2.68 -10.52 -12.44
CA GLU A 48 2.97 -9.56 -13.50
C GLU A 48 3.60 -8.26 -12.97
N MET A 49 3.49 -7.99 -11.67
CA MET A 49 4.11 -6.82 -11.05
C MET A 49 5.56 -7.04 -10.64
N LEU A 50 6.07 -8.25 -10.78
CA LEU A 50 7.42 -8.60 -10.34
C LEU A 50 8.47 -7.62 -10.87
N GLU A 51 8.42 -7.34 -12.16
CA GLU A 51 9.39 -6.45 -12.81
C GLU A 51 9.30 -5.02 -12.30
N GLN A 52 8.08 -4.55 -11.99
CA GLN A 52 7.88 -3.19 -11.49
C GLN A 52 8.39 -3.00 -10.06
N LEU A 53 8.49 -4.07 -9.30
CA LEU A 53 8.87 -4.02 -7.88
C LEU A 53 10.30 -4.48 -7.61
N GLU A 54 11.05 -4.87 -8.64
CA GLU A 54 12.43 -5.31 -8.45
C GLU A 54 13.39 -4.14 -8.28
N ASP A 55 14.40 -4.35 -7.47
CA ASP A 55 15.51 -3.39 -7.25
C ASP A 55 15.07 -2.01 -6.75
N LEU A 56 13.99 -1.96 -5.99
CA LEU A 56 13.52 -0.70 -5.41
C LEU A 56 14.36 -0.31 -4.20
N ASP A 57 14.58 0.98 -4.03
CA ASP A 57 15.18 1.52 -2.81
C ASP A 57 14.15 1.60 -1.67
N GLY A 58 12.88 1.72 -2.01
CA GLY A 58 11.79 1.67 -1.03
C GLY A 58 10.46 1.35 -1.68
N LEU A 59 9.64 0.60 -0.95
CA LEU A 59 8.28 0.25 -1.34
C LEU A 59 7.33 0.60 -0.20
N ILE A 60 6.30 1.36 -0.52
CA ILE A 60 5.20 1.66 0.39
C ILE A 60 3.94 1.06 -0.20
N VAL A 61 3.32 0.15 0.54
CA VAL A 61 2.06 -0.50 0.13
C VAL A 61 0.93 0.09 0.95
N VAL A 62 -0.16 0.47 0.29
CA VAL A 62 -1.39 0.91 0.96
C VAL A 62 -2.48 -0.10 0.63
N ASP A 63 -3.10 -0.67 1.66
CA ASP A 63 -4.03 -1.78 1.51
C ASP A 63 -5.05 -1.84 2.64
N CYS A 64 -6.12 -2.57 2.39
CA CYS A 64 -7.05 -3.01 3.41
C CYS A 64 -6.42 -4.20 4.14
N VAL A 65 -6.34 -4.13 5.47
CA VAL A 65 -5.60 -5.10 6.27
C VAL A 65 -6.47 -5.60 7.42
N ARG A 66 -6.72 -6.91 7.44
CA ARG A 66 -7.36 -7.56 8.59
C ARG A 66 -6.30 -7.91 9.61
N HIS A 67 -6.28 -7.17 10.72
CA HIS A 67 -5.25 -7.36 11.76
C HIS A 67 -5.83 -7.52 13.17
N GLY A 68 -7.12 -7.90 13.24
CA GLY A 68 -7.75 -8.23 14.53
C GLY A 68 -8.10 -7.02 15.38
N GLN A 69 -8.14 -5.83 14.80
CA GLN A 69 -8.48 -4.60 15.50
C GLN A 69 -9.92 -4.17 15.16
N PRO A 70 -10.49 -3.23 15.91
CA PRO A 70 -11.79 -2.66 15.55
C PRO A 70 -11.82 -2.10 14.13
N PRO A 71 -12.99 -2.10 13.46
CA PRO A 71 -13.09 -1.51 12.12
C PRO A 71 -12.54 -0.09 12.06
N ALA A 72 -11.97 0.26 10.92
CA ALA A 72 -11.36 1.57 10.64
C ALA A 72 -10.15 1.90 11.52
N THR A 73 -9.46 0.90 12.07
CA THR A 73 -8.21 1.10 12.80
C THR A 73 -7.04 1.04 11.84
N PRO A 74 -6.25 2.13 11.71
CA PRO A 74 -5.05 2.11 10.86
C PRO A 74 -3.93 1.26 11.46
N VAL A 75 -3.04 0.79 10.60
CA VAL A 75 -1.85 0.04 11.00
C VAL A 75 -0.66 0.41 10.11
N LEU A 76 0.51 0.41 10.71
CA LEU A 76 1.79 0.58 9.98
C LEU A 76 2.67 -0.61 10.31
N LEU A 77 3.11 -1.32 9.28
CA LEU A 77 4.00 -2.47 9.39
C LEU A 77 5.29 -2.19 8.63
N LYS A 78 6.43 -2.37 9.28
CA LYS A 78 7.75 -2.10 8.70
C LYS A 78 8.72 -3.21 9.09
N GLY A 79 9.76 -3.38 8.27
CA GLY A 79 10.86 -4.30 8.57
C GLY A 79 10.37 -5.73 8.77
N ASP A 80 10.74 -6.33 9.89
CA ASP A 80 10.46 -7.74 10.17
C ASP A 80 8.97 -8.03 10.40
N ALA A 81 8.15 -7.00 10.64
CA ALA A 81 6.71 -7.17 10.79
C ALA A 81 6.03 -7.53 9.47
N VAL A 82 6.64 -7.18 8.32
CA VAL A 82 6.05 -7.41 7.01
C VAL A 82 5.95 -8.89 6.67
N PRO A 83 7.03 -9.70 6.75
CA PRO A 83 6.91 -11.15 6.51
C PRO A 83 5.97 -11.86 7.49
N VAL A 84 5.99 -11.43 8.75
CA VAL A 84 5.10 -12.00 9.78
C VAL A 84 3.64 -11.77 9.41
N PHE A 85 3.32 -10.55 8.97
CA PHE A 85 1.97 -10.20 8.53
C PHE A 85 1.51 -11.13 7.40
N PHE A 86 2.34 -11.32 6.36
CA PHE A 86 1.97 -12.15 5.22
C PHE A 86 1.80 -13.63 5.58
N ARG A 87 2.40 -14.11 6.67
CA ARG A 87 2.20 -15.48 7.13
C ARG A 87 0.88 -15.69 7.87
N THR A 88 0.31 -14.64 8.47
CA THR A 88 -0.81 -14.76 9.39
C THR A 88 -2.13 -14.13 8.93
N LYS A 89 -2.08 -13.20 7.97
CA LYS A 89 -3.24 -12.37 7.59
C LYS A 89 -3.38 -12.30 6.08
N LEU A 90 -3.70 -13.42 5.44
CA LEU A 90 -3.74 -13.49 3.98
C LEU A 90 -5.15 -13.31 3.43
N SER A 91 -5.31 -12.37 2.50
CA SER A 91 -6.39 -12.30 1.53
C SER A 91 -5.83 -12.73 0.17
N PRO A 92 -6.67 -13.01 -0.84
CA PRO A 92 -6.17 -13.44 -2.15
C PRO A 92 -5.12 -12.50 -2.78
N HIS A 93 -5.34 -11.19 -2.70
CA HIS A 93 -4.37 -10.25 -3.26
C HIS A 93 -3.11 -10.13 -2.39
N GLN A 94 -3.21 -10.34 -1.08
CA GLN A 94 -2.05 -10.37 -0.19
C GLN A 94 -1.19 -11.61 -0.43
N VAL A 95 -1.82 -12.74 -0.78
CA VAL A 95 -1.08 -13.95 -1.19
C VAL A 95 -0.25 -13.65 -2.43
N SER A 96 -0.86 -13.01 -3.44
CA SER A 96 -0.14 -12.67 -4.67
C SER A 96 1.03 -11.71 -4.41
N LEU A 97 0.83 -10.68 -3.59
CA LEU A 97 1.90 -9.76 -3.22
C LEU A 97 3.00 -10.47 -2.43
N SER A 98 2.61 -11.35 -1.50
CA SER A 98 3.56 -12.18 -0.74
C SER A 98 4.44 -13.01 -1.67
N ASP A 99 3.85 -13.63 -2.69
CA ASP A 99 4.60 -14.42 -3.67
C ASP A 99 5.57 -13.55 -4.47
N VAL A 100 5.15 -12.36 -4.88
CA VAL A 100 6.02 -11.42 -5.59
C VAL A 100 7.21 -11.03 -4.73
N LEU A 101 6.96 -10.61 -3.49
CA LEU A 101 8.03 -10.18 -2.59
C LEU A 101 8.98 -11.34 -2.24
N ALA A 102 8.44 -12.55 -2.03
CA ALA A 102 9.27 -13.73 -1.78
C ALA A 102 10.17 -14.06 -2.97
N SER A 103 9.64 -13.96 -4.19
CA SER A 103 10.42 -14.19 -5.42
C SER A 103 11.55 -13.17 -5.57
N LEU A 104 11.28 -11.91 -5.24
CA LEU A 104 12.29 -10.85 -5.28
C LEU A 104 13.38 -11.08 -4.23
N GLU A 105 13.01 -11.52 -3.03
CA GLU A 105 13.96 -11.84 -1.99
C GLU A 105 14.85 -13.01 -2.39
N PHE A 106 14.26 -14.04 -2.98
CA PHE A 106 15.00 -15.21 -3.45
C PHE A 106 16.06 -14.85 -4.51
N THR A 107 15.77 -13.88 -5.36
CA THR A 107 16.69 -13.43 -6.42
C THR A 107 17.56 -12.25 -6.01
N ASN A 108 17.53 -11.83 -4.74
CA ASN A 108 18.26 -10.65 -4.22
C ASN A 108 17.86 -9.33 -4.89
N ARG A 109 16.60 -9.22 -5.29
CA ARG A 109 16.06 -8.01 -5.93
C ARG A 109 14.94 -7.37 -5.12
N ALA A 110 14.80 -7.77 -3.87
CA ALA A 110 13.77 -7.22 -2.98
C ALA A 110 14.01 -5.73 -2.69
N PRO A 111 12.95 -4.97 -2.41
CA PRO A 111 13.11 -3.57 -1.98
C PRO A 111 14.02 -3.47 -0.75
N LYS A 112 14.83 -2.43 -0.70
CA LYS A 112 15.72 -2.20 0.44
C LYS A 112 14.95 -1.90 1.72
N SER A 113 13.76 -1.30 1.58
CA SER A 113 12.84 -1.11 2.69
C SER A 113 11.41 -1.30 2.20
N THR A 114 10.55 -1.83 3.07
CA THR A 114 9.13 -2.03 2.77
C THR A 114 8.31 -1.58 3.97
N ALA A 115 7.28 -0.78 3.70
CA ALA A 115 6.29 -0.37 4.69
C ALA A 115 4.90 -0.70 4.17
N ILE A 116 4.03 -1.22 5.03
CA ILE A 116 2.63 -1.45 4.71
C ILE A 116 1.80 -0.52 5.56
N ILE A 117 1.02 0.33 4.91
CA ILE A 117 0.04 1.21 5.54
C ILE A 117 -1.32 0.60 5.27
N GLY A 118 -2.02 0.24 6.31
CA GLY A 118 -3.29 -0.45 6.17
C GLY A 118 -4.35 0.07 7.11
N ILE A 119 -5.55 -0.46 6.93
CA ILE A 119 -6.69 -0.15 7.78
C ILE A 119 -7.60 -1.37 7.87
N GLN A 120 -8.09 -1.64 9.08
CA GLN A 120 -9.06 -2.72 9.30
C GLN A 120 -10.37 -2.36 8.60
N PRO A 121 -10.91 -3.23 7.73
CA PRO A 121 -12.17 -2.93 7.05
C PRO A 121 -13.37 -3.05 7.97
N LEU A 122 -14.43 -2.31 7.65
CA LEU A 122 -15.75 -2.51 8.25
C LEU A 122 -16.60 -3.42 7.37
N SER A 123 -16.56 -3.22 6.06
CA SER A 123 -17.32 -4.00 5.09
C SER A 123 -16.50 -4.29 3.85
N MET A 124 -16.65 -5.49 3.31
CA MET A 124 -16.08 -5.89 2.03
C MET A 124 -17.16 -6.39 1.08
N SER A 125 -18.40 -5.95 1.32
CA SER A 125 -19.52 -6.27 0.45
C SER A 125 -19.41 -5.52 -0.89
N LEU A 126 -20.18 -5.96 -1.87
CA LEU A 126 -20.17 -5.34 -3.19
C LEU A 126 -20.58 -3.86 -3.11
N GLY A 127 -19.73 -2.98 -3.62
CA GLY A 127 -19.95 -1.54 -3.60
C GLY A 127 -18.69 -0.79 -3.98
N MET A 128 -18.85 0.36 -4.61
CA MET A 128 -17.72 1.15 -5.12
C MET A 128 -17.26 2.24 -4.16
N GLU A 129 -17.97 2.45 -3.05
CA GLU A 129 -17.63 3.47 -2.08
C GLU A 129 -17.12 2.86 -0.78
N LEU A 130 -16.18 3.54 -0.13
CA LEU A 130 -15.74 3.17 1.20
C LEU A 130 -16.87 3.38 2.21
N THR A 131 -16.88 2.58 3.28
CA THR A 131 -17.77 2.88 4.40
C THR A 131 -17.42 4.24 4.99
N PRO A 132 -18.38 4.97 5.59
CA PRO A 132 -18.10 6.29 6.17
C PRO A 132 -16.96 6.26 7.20
N GLU A 133 -16.87 5.20 7.99
CA GLU A 133 -15.85 5.04 9.03
C GLU A 133 -14.45 4.95 8.41
N VAL A 134 -14.28 4.17 7.35
CA VAL A 134 -13.00 4.04 6.65
C VAL A 134 -12.71 5.29 5.83
N ALA A 135 -13.71 5.85 5.16
CA ALA A 135 -13.56 7.09 4.40
C ALA A 135 -13.04 8.24 5.27
N ALA A 136 -13.50 8.31 6.52
CA ALA A 136 -13.06 9.33 7.46
C ALA A 136 -11.58 9.20 7.83
N ARG A 137 -10.97 8.02 7.63
CA ARG A 137 -9.56 7.76 7.93
C ARG A 137 -8.64 7.95 6.73
N VAL A 138 -9.17 8.14 5.54
CA VAL A 138 -8.34 8.31 4.32
C VAL A 138 -7.33 9.45 4.47
N PRO A 139 -7.67 10.64 5.03
CA PRO A 139 -6.66 11.67 5.26
C PRO A 139 -5.53 11.23 6.18
N GLU A 140 -5.83 10.42 7.21
CA GLU A 140 -4.82 9.88 8.11
C GLU A 140 -3.89 8.89 7.39
N LEU A 141 -4.46 8.01 6.55
CA LEU A 141 -3.67 7.07 5.76
C LEU A 141 -2.76 7.81 4.77
N LEU A 142 -3.27 8.88 4.17
CA LEU A 142 -2.48 9.73 3.29
C LEU A 142 -1.33 10.38 4.08
N ALA A 143 -1.60 10.90 5.27
CA ALA A 143 -0.57 11.49 6.12
C ALA A 143 0.49 10.47 6.50
N MET A 144 0.10 9.23 6.81
CA MET A 144 1.04 8.14 7.10
C MET A 144 1.93 7.84 5.88
N THR A 145 1.34 7.85 4.68
CA THR A 145 2.09 7.64 3.44
C THR A 145 3.11 8.75 3.22
N LEU A 146 2.72 10.00 3.43
CA LEU A 146 3.64 11.14 3.31
C LEU A 146 4.76 11.07 4.34
N THR A 147 4.46 10.63 5.56
CA THR A 147 5.46 10.45 6.61
C THR A 147 6.49 9.39 6.21
N GLU A 148 6.05 8.27 5.63
CA GLU A 148 6.97 7.22 5.19
C GLU A 148 7.81 7.68 4.00
N LEU A 149 7.25 8.45 3.07
CA LEU A 149 8.02 9.07 1.99
C LEU A 149 9.09 10.01 2.54
N GLN A 150 8.74 10.83 3.51
CA GLN A 150 9.69 11.74 4.15
C GLN A 150 10.82 10.98 4.85
N ALA A 151 10.52 9.85 5.47
CA ALA A 151 11.52 8.99 6.09
C ALA A 151 12.51 8.43 5.07
N LEU A 152 12.09 8.30 3.80
CA LEU A 152 12.95 7.88 2.69
C LEU A 152 13.68 9.06 2.04
N GLY A 153 13.51 10.27 2.55
CA GLY A 153 14.12 11.47 1.99
C GLY A 153 13.33 12.10 0.84
N ILE A 154 12.07 11.70 0.67
CA ILE A 154 11.21 12.18 -0.41
C ILE A 154 10.32 13.30 0.11
N THR A 155 10.33 14.45 -0.56
CA THR A 155 9.43 15.56 -0.25
C THR A 155 8.32 15.61 -1.27
N ALA A 156 7.07 15.53 -0.79
CA ALA A 156 5.89 15.71 -1.62
C ALA A 156 5.46 17.19 -1.54
N GLU A 157 5.15 17.78 -2.69
CA GLU A 157 4.72 19.17 -2.75
C GLU A 157 3.24 19.24 -3.07
N ALA A 158 2.50 20.04 -2.30
CA ALA A 158 1.07 20.21 -2.52
C ALA A 158 0.81 20.82 -3.89
N ARG A 159 -0.15 20.29 -4.62
CA ARG A 159 -0.59 20.86 -5.90
C ARG A 159 -1.51 22.06 -5.62
N HIS A 160 -1.42 23.06 -6.45
CA HIS A 160 -2.24 24.28 -6.34
C HIS A 160 -3.33 24.31 -7.39
#